data_2f93e5095474f704ce8511d99b55a40a
#
_entry.id   2f93e5095474f704ce8511d99b55a40a
#
_cell.length_a   1.000
_cell.length_b   1.000
_cell.length_c   1.000
_cell.angle_alpha   90.00
_cell.angle_beta   90.00
_cell.angle_gamma   90.00
#
_symmetry.space_group_name_H-M   'P 1'
#
loop_
_entity.id
_entity.type
_entity.pdbx_description
1 polymer ?
#
loop_
_entity_poly.entity_id
_entity_poly.type
_entity_poly.pdbx_seq_one_letter_code
_entity_poly.pdbx_strand_id
1 'polypeptide(L)'
;MKKTASHNQDGEYHQEGLLQLTLEGLIPPNQILVLNLELRTATLFYNVPEGNQTMVEQQHFSPNGMRVLVPLLRAYPKYCLHEVLFASLVSLPLEEAYQQMLEMRALTIRSVRRAVASLPSRLRAFGWQVRSIRGAGYLIEAIPTG
;
A
#
# COMPACT_ATOMS: atom_id res chain seq x y z
N MET A 1 25.32 4.08 -13.90
CA MET A 1 24.04 4.49 -14.45
C MET A 1 23.26 5.29 -13.44
N LYS A 2 22.82 6.45 -13.83
CA LYS A 2 22.18 7.39 -12.92
C LYS A 2 20.71 7.00 -12.71
N LYS A 3 20.31 6.75 -11.47
CA LYS A 3 18.92 6.48 -11.16
C LYS A 3 18.12 7.76 -11.22
N THR A 4 16.98 7.70 -11.88
CA THR A 4 16.07 8.82 -11.93
C THR A 4 14.98 8.64 -10.89
N ALA A 5 14.64 9.73 -10.22
CA ALA A 5 13.54 9.74 -9.28
C ALA A 5 12.39 10.54 -9.89
N SER A 6 11.18 10.11 -9.63
CA SER A 6 9.99 10.83 -10.05
C SER A 6 9.17 11.22 -8.85
N HIS A 7 8.53 12.37 -8.92
CA HIS A 7 7.72 12.91 -7.83
C HIS A 7 6.34 13.25 -8.38
N ASN A 8 5.29 12.86 -7.67
CA ASN A 8 3.94 13.21 -8.04
C ASN A 8 3.31 14.13 -6.99
N GLN A 9 2.12 14.63 -7.28
CA GLN A 9 1.43 15.63 -6.46
C GLN A 9 0.92 15.07 -5.13
N ASP A 10 0.85 13.76 -4.97
CA ASP A 10 0.29 13.11 -3.80
C ASP A 10 1.33 12.81 -2.71
N GLY A 11 2.51 13.42 -2.80
CA GLY A 11 3.58 13.17 -1.84
C GLY A 11 4.26 11.83 -2.04
N GLU A 12 4.12 11.26 -3.23
CA GLU A 12 4.77 10.01 -3.58
C GLU A 12 6.06 10.31 -4.33
N TYR A 13 7.13 9.59 -3.96
CA TYR A 13 8.42 9.76 -4.57
C TYR A 13 8.98 8.39 -4.94
N HIS A 14 9.35 8.22 -6.20
CA HIS A 14 9.85 6.96 -6.73
C HIS A 14 11.34 7.00 -6.97
N GLN A 15 12.02 5.95 -6.52
CA GLN A 15 13.34 5.59 -6.96
C GLN A 15 13.32 4.08 -7.17
N GLU A 16 14.15 3.55 -8.06
CA GLU A 16 14.14 2.15 -8.44
C GLU A 16 13.99 1.22 -7.22
N GLY A 17 12.92 0.44 -7.18
CA GLY A 17 12.60 -0.46 -6.08
C GLY A 17 12.15 0.18 -4.78
N LEU A 18 12.15 1.50 -4.70
CA LEU A 18 11.75 2.25 -3.50
C LEU A 18 10.59 3.18 -3.81
N LEU A 19 9.65 3.22 -2.89
CA LEU A 19 8.49 4.10 -2.97
C LEU A 19 8.40 4.86 -1.66
N GLN A 20 8.47 6.18 -1.72
CA GLN A 20 8.44 7.04 -0.54
C GLN A 20 7.12 7.79 -0.51
N LEU A 21 6.42 7.71 0.62
CA LEU A 21 5.07 8.25 0.76
C LEU A 21 4.96 9.15 1.99
N THR A 22 4.22 10.24 1.83
CA THR A 22 3.73 11.05 2.93
C THR A 22 2.22 11.11 2.77
N LEU A 23 1.50 10.49 3.70
CA LEU A 23 0.03 10.34 3.60
C LEU A 23 -0.60 11.05 4.79
N GLU A 24 -1.12 12.25 4.53
CA GLU A 24 -1.73 13.08 5.56
C GLU A 24 -2.94 12.38 6.17
N GLY A 25 -2.97 12.28 7.49
CA GLY A 25 -4.04 11.60 8.21
C GLY A 25 -3.75 10.15 8.53
N LEU A 26 -2.84 9.51 7.79
CA LEU A 26 -2.42 8.14 8.06
C LEU A 26 -1.02 8.12 8.68
N ILE A 27 -0.13 8.95 8.18
CA ILE A 27 1.24 9.07 8.64
C ILE A 27 1.41 10.44 9.31
N PRO A 28 1.99 10.52 10.52
CA PRO A 28 2.23 11.81 11.16
C PRO A 28 3.06 12.74 10.27
N PRO A 29 2.87 14.08 10.36
CA PRO A 29 3.53 15.00 9.43
C PRO A 29 5.05 15.03 9.53
N ASN A 30 5.62 14.55 10.63
CA ASN A 30 7.07 14.49 10.80
C ASN A 30 7.65 13.11 10.46
N GLN A 31 6.86 12.27 9.79
CA GLN A 31 7.29 10.92 9.42
C GLN A 31 7.08 10.68 7.93
N ILE A 32 7.87 9.76 7.39
CA ILE A 32 7.74 9.31 6.02
C ILE A 32 7.71 7.78 5.99
N LEU A 33 7.00 7.23 5.04
CA LEU A 33 6.93 5.80 4.81
C LEU A 33 7.76 5.45 3.58
N VAL A 34 8.67 4.50 3.74
CA VAL A 34 9.47 3.98 2.63
C VAL A 34 9.11 2.52 2.42
N LEU A 35 8.65 2.20 1.21
CA LEU A 35 8.41 0.83 0.80
C LEU A 35 9.58 0.36 -0.04
N ASN A 36 10.19 -0.75 0.36
CA ASN A 36 11.19 -1.42 -0.46
C ASN A 36 10.49 -2.59 -1.14
N LEU A 37 10.26 -2.47 -2.44
CA LEU A 37 9.45 -3.44 -3.17
C LEU A 37 10.19 -4.76 -3.39
N GLU A 38 11.51 -4.71 -3.49
CA GLU A 38 12.31 -5.93 -3.64
C GLU A 38 12.37 -6.74 -2.35
N LEU A 39 12.62 -6.06 -1.23
CA LEU A 39 12.69 -6.70 0.08
C LEU A 39 11.32 -6.88 0.73
N ARG A 40 10.30 -6.27 0.18
CA ARG A 40 8.91 -6.30 0.67
C ARG A 40 8.82 -5.78 2.10
N THR A 41 9.49 -4.67 2.36
CA THR A 41 9.44 -4.01 3.67
C THR A 41 8.73 -2.67 3.58
N ALA A 42 8.07 -2.29 4.66
CA ALA A 42 7.54 -0.96 4.86
C ALA A 42 8.18 -0.41 6.12
N THR A 43 8.78 0.77 6.01
CA THR A 43 9.53 1.37 7.11
C THR A 43 9.07 2.81 7.30
N LEU A 44 8.66 3.15 8.53
CA LEU A 44 8.41 4.52 8.92
C LEU A 44 9.67 5.12 9.52
N PHE A 45 10.03 6.30 9.05
CA PHE A 45 11.16 7.06 9.58
C PHE A 45 10.68 8.42 10.05
N TYR A 46 11.34 8.98 11.07
CA TYR A 46 11.20 10.40 11.34
C TYR A 46 11.86 11.18 10.22
N ASN A 47 11.16 12.17 9.70
CA ASN A 47 11.68 13.02 8.63
C ASN A 47 12.50 14.14 9.27
N VAL A 48 13.81 13.89 9.44
CA VAL A 48 14.73 14.85 10.06
C VAL A 48 15.53 15.53 8.96
N PRO A 49 15.58 16.88 8.95
CA PRO A 49 16.28 17.60 7.87
C PRO A 49 17.79 17.31 7.76
N GLU A 50 18.41 16.80 8.80
CA GLU A 50 19.86 16.66 8.89
C GLU A 50 20.40 15.25 8.63
N GLY A 51 19.68 14.44 7.89
CA GLY A 51 20.25 13.23 7.31
C GLY A 51 20.27 11.98 8.17
N ASN A 52 20.11 12.04 9.47
CA ASN A 52 20.04 10.87 10.32
C ASN A 52 18.60 10.49 10.57
N GLN A 53 18.02 9.71 9.64
CA GLN A 53 16.67 9.25 9.81
C GLN A 53 16.61 8.17 10.87
N THR A 54 15.76 8.37 11.86
CA THR A 54 15.53 7.38 12.91
C THR A 54 14.32 6.53 12.51
N MET A 55 14.49 5.24 12.51
CA MET A 55 13.42 4.30 12.22
C MET A 55 12.41 4.27 13.37
N VAL A 56 11.13 4.40 13.01
CA VAL A 56 10.03 4.32 13.97
C VAL A 56 9.48 2.90 14.03
N GLU A 57 9.22 2.30 12.87
CA GLU A 57 8.66 0.97 12.77
C GLU A 57 9.02 0.37 11.41
N GLN A 58 9.22 -0.94 11.36
CA GLN A 58 9.44 -1.65 10.11
C GLN A 58 8.70 -2.99 10.15
N GLN A 59 8.06 -3.33 9.04
CA GLN A 59 7.38 -4.61 8.88
C GLN A 59 7.74 -5.22 7.53
N HIS A 60 7.78 -6.54 7.51
CA HIS A 60 8.04 -7.32 6.32
C HIS A 60 6.75 -7.99 5.85
N PHE A 61 6.48 -7.93 4.56
CA PHE A 61 5.23 -8.43 3.99
C PHE A 61 5.47 -9.62 3.05
N SER A 62 4.46 -10.46 2.90
CA SER A 62 4.48 -11.49 1.87
C SER A 62 4.44 -10.84 0.48
N PRO A 63 4.83 -11.58 -0.58
CA PRO A 63 4.72 -11.01 -1.93
C PRO A 63 3.33 -10.51 -2.27
N ASN A 64 2.30 -11.28 -1.98
CA ASN A 64 0.92 -10.87 -2.27
C ASN A 64 0.45 -9.76 -1.35
N GLY A 65 0.88 -9.77 -0.07
CA GLY A 65 0.59 -8.69 0.85
C GLY A 65 1.13 -7.35 0.34
N MET A 66 2.38 -7.33 -0.10
CA MET A 66 2.98 -6.10 -0.64
C MET A 66 2.25 -5.64 -1.90
N ARG A 67 1.86 -6.57 -2.77
CA ARG A 67 1.16 -6.24 -4.02
C ARG A 67 -0.19 -5.55 -3.80
N VAL A 68 -0.88 -5.87 -2.71
CA VAL A 68 -2.15 -5.19 -2.40
C VAL A 68 -1.93 -3.99 -1.48
N LEU A 69 -0.88 -3.97 -0.68
CA LEU A 69 -0.58 -2.83 0.19
C LEU A 69 -0.30 -1.57 -0.63
N VAL A 70 0.50 -1.68 -1.69
CA VAL A 70 0.87 -0.53 -2.51
C VAL A 70 -0.35 0.22 -3.06
N PRO A 71 -1.30 -0.44 -3.77
CA PRO A 71 -2.47 0.27 -4.27
C PRO A 71 -3.39 0.78 -3.16
N LEU A 72 -3.46 0.10 -2.01
CA LEU A 72 -4.23 0.59 -0.88
C LEU A 72 -3.68 1.92 -0.38
N LEU A 73 -2.37 2.02 -0.23
CA LEU A 73 -1.72 3.26 0.21
C LEU A 73 -1.87 4.37 -0.83
N ARG A 74 -1.74 4.03 -2.11
CA ARG A 74 -1.89 5.01 -3.19
C ARG A 74 -3.30 5.56 -3.28
N ALA A 75 -4.30 4.77 -2.94
CA ALA A 75 -5.70 5.21 -2.97
C ALA A 75 -6.06 6.09 -1.77
N TYR A 76 -5.34 5.97 -0.66
CA TYR A 76 -5.64 6.71 0.57
C TYR A 76 -5.78 8.21 0.30
N PRO A 77 -6.75 8.94 0.83
CA PRO A 77 -7.75 8.53 1.84
C PRO A 77 -9.01 7.87 1.28
N LYS A 78 -9.02 7.55 0.00
CA LYS A 78 -10.15 6.89 -0.65
C LYS A 78 -9.96 5.38 -0.60
N TYR A 79 -11.06 4.64 -0.81
CA TYR A 79 -10.96 3.19 -0.92
C TYR A 79 -10.37 2.77 -2.27
N CYS A 80 -9.76 1.59 -2.27
CA CYS A 80 -9.19 1.01 -3.48
C CYS A 80 -10.14 -0.04 -4.03
N LEU A 81 -10.47 0.07 -5.30
CA LEU A 81 -11.41 -0.85 -5.96
C LEU A 81 -10.84 -2.27 -6.05
N HIS A 82 -11.71 -3.27 -6.00
CA HIS A 82 -11.32 -4.67 -6.19
C HIS A 82 -10.51 -4.86 -7.48
N GLU A 83 -10.93 -4.20 -8.58
CA GLU A 83 -10.26 -4.31 -9.88
C GLU A 83 -8.82 -3.84 -9.81
N VAL A 84 -8.57 -2.76 -9.11
CA VAL A 84 -7.22 -2.20 -8.96
C VAL A 84 -6.35 -3.12 -8.11
N LEU A 85 -6.91 -3.64 -7.03
CA LEU A 85 -6.20 -4.59 -6.16
C LEU A 85 -5.88 -5.88 -6.92
N PHE A 86 -6.83 -6.39 -7.69
CA PHE A 86 -6.62 -7.60 -8.46
C PHE A 86 -5.55 -7.39 -9.55
N ALA A 87 -5.61 -6.26 -10.26
CA ALA A 87 -4.63 -5.92 -11.29
C ALA A 87 -3.21 -5.91 -10.70
N SER A 88 -3.04 -5.30 -9.54
CA SER A 88 -1.75 -5.26 -8.85
C SER A 88 -1.31 -6.66 -8.40
N LEU A 89 -2.26 -7.45 -7.88
CA LEU A 89 -1.98 -8.78 -7.35
C LEU A 89 -1.45 -9.73 -8.44
N VAL A 90 -2.03 -9.66 -9.64
CA VAL A 90 -1.67 -10.55 -10.75
C VAL A 90 -0.75 -9.89 -11.79
N SER A 91 -0.36 -8.64 -11.57
CA SER A 91 0.51 -7.87 -12.46
C SER A 91 -0.04 -7.77 -13.88
N LEU A 92 -1.33 -7.47 -13.99
CA LEU A 92 -2.00 -7.25 -15.25
C LEU A 92 -2.38 -5.79 -15.42
N PRO A 93 -2.47 -5.30 -16.68
CA PRO A 93 -3.10 -4.01 -16.92
C PRO A 93 -4.53 -4.00 -16.37
N LEU A 94 -4.98 -2.85 -15.92
CA LEU A 94 -6.30 -2.73 -15.27
C LEU A 94 -7.44 -3.25 -16.15
N GLU A 95 -7.39 -2.98 -17.44
CA GLU A 95 -8.41 -3.41 -18.38
C GLU A 95 -8.52 -4.93 -18.46
N GLU A 96 -7.37 -5.63 -18.52
CA GLU A 96 -7.36 -7.09 -18.54
C GLU A 96 -7.83 -7.69 -17.22
N ALA A 97 -7.43 -7.08 -16.11
CA ALA A 97 -7.89 -7.51 -14.78
C ALA A 97 -9.40 -7.36 -14.66
N TYR A 98 -9.93 -6.26 -15.16
CA TYR A 98 -11.38 -6.02 -15.16
C TYR A 98 -12.12 -7.09 -15.98
N GLN A 99 -11.58 -7.46 -17.15
CA GLN A 99 -12.19 -8.52 -17.97
C GLN A 99 -12.20 -9.85 -17.24
N GLN A 100 -11.09 -10.21 -16.58
CA GLN A 100 -11.05 -11.44 -15.80
C GLN A 100 -12.06 -11.43 -14.66
N MET A 101 -12.25 -10.28 -14.02
CA MET A 101 -13.25 -10.15 -12.96
C MET A 101 -14.67 -10.34 -13.47
N LEU A 102 -14.96 -9.88 -14.70
CA LEU A 102 -16.26 -10.10 -15.29
C LEU A 102 -16.53 -11.59 -15.54
N GLU A 103 -15.48 -12.33 -15.93
CA GLU A 103 -15.61 -13.75 -16.25
C GLU A 103 -15.58 -14.65 -15.01
N MET A 104 -14.76 -14.28 -14.02
CA MET A 104 -14.50 -15.13 -12.85
C MET A 104 -14.55 -14.33 -11.54
N ARG A 105 -15.64 -13.57 -11.37
CA ARG A 105 -15.76 -12.62 -10.27
C ARG A 105 -15.54 -13.23 -8.88
N ALA A 106 -16.17 -14.38 -8.62
CA ALA A 106 -16.06 -15.01 -7.29
C ALA A 106 -14.62 -15.40 -6.95
N LEU A 107 -13.88 -15.91 -7.94
CA LEU A 107 -12.49 -16.32 -7.74
C LEU A 107 -11.56 -15.12 -7.59
N THR A 108 -11.76 -14.07 -8.38
CA THR A 108 -10.92 -12.88 -8.32
C THR A 108 -11.11 -12.14 -7.00
N ILE A 109 -12.36 -12.00 -6.54
CA ILE A 109 -12.65 -11.38 -5.25
C ILE A 109 -12.06 -12.19 -4.10
N ARG A 110 -12.14 -13.52 -4.18
CA ARG A 110 -11.54 -14.39 -3.16
C ARG A 110 -10.03 -14.22 -3.09
N SER A 111 -9.36 -14.12 -4.25
CA SER A 111 -7.91 -13.92 -4.30
C SER A 111 -7.51 -12.60 -3.64
N VAL A 112 -8.23 -11.54 -3.93
CA VAL A 112 -8.00 -10.23 -3.32
C VAL A 112 -8.25 -10.30 -1.80
N ARG A 113 -9.35 -10.91 -1.38
CA ARG A 113 -9.69 -11.04 0.03
C ARG A 113 -8.60 -11.79 0.79
N ARG A 114 -8.08 -12.87 0.21
CA ARG A 114 -7.02 -13.65 0.84
C ARG A 114 -5.73 -12.84 0.99
N ALA A 115 -5.36 -12.08 -0.05
CA ALA A 115 -4.17 -11.24 0.02
C ALA A 115 -4.33 -10.13 1.05
N VAL A 116 -5.49 -9.48 1.09
CA VAL A 116 -5.79 -8.41 2.07
C VAL A 116 -5.80 -8.99 3.48
N ALA A 117 -6.31 -10.20 3.66
CA ALA A 117 -6.36 -10.85 4.98
C ALA A 117 -4.96 -11.13 5.56
N SER A 118 -3.92 -11.08 4.76
CA SER A 118 -2.54 -11.24 5.25
C SER A 118 -1.98 -9.98 5.89
N LEU A 119 -2.66 -8.84 5.76
CA LEU A 119 -2.14 -7.54 6.18
C LEU A 119 -2.36 -7.16 7.65
N PRO A 120 -3.49 -7.52 8.31
CA PRO A 120 -3.86 -6.88 9.58
C PRO A 120 -2.81 -6.93 10.68
N SER A 121 -2.15 -8.06 10.88
CA SER A 121 -1.15 -8.18 11.95
C SER A 121 0.05 -7.25 11.71
N ARG A 122 0.46 -7.08 10.46
CA ARG A 122 1.57 -6.20 10.10
C ARG A 122 1.17 -4.73 10.17
N LEU A 123 -0.02 -4.40 9.68
CA LEU A 123 -0.51 -3.02 9.67
C LEU A 123 -0.75 -2.50 11.07
N ARG A 124 -1.16 -3.37 12.00
CA ARG A 124 -1.42 -2.96 13.38
C ARG A 124 -0.18 -2.36 14.04
N ALA A 125 1.00 -2.82 13.69
CA ALA A 125 2.26 -2.27 14.20
C ALA A 125 2.43 -0.80 13.83
N PHE A 126 1.85 -0.37 12.71
CA PHE A 126 1.86 1.05 12.30
C PHE A 126 0.67 1.83 12.86
N GLY A 127 -0.27 1.17 13.51
CA GLY A 127 -1.51 1.80 13.93
C GLY A 127 -2.54 1.90 12.81
N TRP A 128 -2.47 1.04 11.81
CA TRP A 128 -3.35 1.04 10.65
C TRP A 128 -4.23 -0.19 10.60
N GLN A 129 -5.37 -0.07 9.92
CA GLN A 129 -6.27 -1.17 9.65
C GLN A 129 -6.82 -1.07 8.23
N VAL A 130 -7.34 -2.19 7.73
CA VAL A 130 -8.03 -2.23 6.45
C VAL A 130 -9.49 -2.56 6.72
N ARG A 131 -10.38 -1.77 6.11
CA ARG A 131 -11.82 -1.98 6.25
C ARG A 131 -12.41 -2.29 4.88
N SER A 132 -13.28 -3.30 4.83
CA SER A 132 -13.98 -3.65 3.62
C SER A 132 -15.06 -2.61 3.31
N ILE A 133 -15.12 -2.17 2.06
CA ILE A 133 -16.19 -1.32 1.55
C ILE A 133 -17.07 -2.21 0.70
N ARG A 134 -18.25 -2.48 1.19
CA ARG A 134 -19.16 -3.46 0.61
C ARG A 134 -19.39 -3.25 -0.88
N GLY A 135 -19.09 -4.30 -1.66
CA GLY A 135 -19.30 -4.28 -3.11
C GLY A 135 -18.31 -3.45 -3.91
N ALA A 136 -17.35 -2.79 -3.27
CA ALA A 136 -16.45 -1.86 -3.96
C ALA A 136 -14.98 -2.21 -3.84
N GLY A 137 -14.49 -2.41 -2.61
CA GLY A 137 -13.07 -2.67 -2.40
C GLY A 137 -12.70 -2.58 -0.93
N TYR A 138 -11.53 -1.98 -0.67
CA TYR A 138 -10.98 -1.87 0.68
C TYR A 138 -10.39 -0.49 0.92
N LEU A 139 -10.41 -0.06 2.17
CA LEU A 139 -9.89 1.22 2.62
C LEU A 139 -8.84 0.97 3.71
N ILE A 140 -7.66 1.55 3.55
CA ILE A 140 -6.68 1.58 4.62
C ILE A 140 -6.89 2.87 5.42
N GLU A 141 -6.84 2.77 6.74
CA GLU A 141 -7.10 3.92 7.61
C GLU A 141 -6.37 3.73 8.95
N ALA A 142 -6.21 4.82 9.68
CA ALA A 142 -5.67 4.74 11.03
C ALA A 142 -6.67 4.05 11.95
N ILE A 143 -6.16 3.22 12.86
CA ILE A 143 -7.02 2.58 13.87
C ILE A 143 -7.52 3.69 14.80
N PRO A 144 -8.85 3.79 15.02
CA PRO A 144 -9.38 4.81 15.92
C PRO A 144 -8.81 4.66 17.34
N THR A 145 -8.37 5.78 17.90
CA THR A 145 -7.92 5.84 19.28
C THR A 145 -9.03 6.45 20.12
N GLY A 146 -9.51 5.71 21.08
CA GLY A 146 -10.58 6.31 21.84
C GLY A 146 -11.13 5.48 22.93
#